data_9fa689addf820c58dd6be883637ac398
#
_entry.id   9fa689addf820c58dd6be883637ac398
#
_cell.length_a   1.000
_cell.length_b   1.000
_cell.length_c   1.000
_cell.angle_alpha   90.00
_cell.angle_beta   90.00
_cell.angle_gamma   90.00
#
_symmetry.space_group_name_H-M   'P 1'
#
loop_
_entity.id
_entity.type
_entity.pdbx_description
1 polymer ?
#
loop_
_entity_poly.entity_id
_entity_poly.type
_entity_poly.pdbx_seq_one_letter_code
_entity_poly.pdbx_strand_id
1 'polypeptide(L)'
;MAGKEGKLTPMMAQYQAMRRSLPDDVLLFFRLGDFYEMFFEDAKEAAGLLNVALTKRGGIPMCGVPHHAAENYIAKLIKHGKRVAIGEQTSEPVPGKIVDREIAQIISAGTIDNLSLLDDRTHNYLAAAYQHGTSFGLAVVDHSTGEFTLAEFPDQQQLEDELTRVAPSELLVSDEQLQSLGGLAHVLPYEGYAFLLDQAIHMLRDHFKVQSLDGFGCAGMHPALSAAGAILHYLSCQLRRSCDHLRGLSVRQVGEQVAIDTASQHNLDLVNSRSGRPHTLLGVLDRTATPMGARKLRDWILHPISDRPTLEARHDLIGSFLSESFLMAKCRERLKEVRDIERCTGRLAQGSGNPRDLQSLQTSLAQIPSLRNNLDALPAQDREGPHLATEILDQLHEFPDLVELLDSALVEEPPVSPREGGLIRDGFSAELDELRSASSDGKEWIAQMQQKERERTGIDSLKIKFNNVFGYFIEVTKANLSKVPEDYQRKQTMANAERYITPGLKEVEGKVLGADERAKHLEYEEFLRLRGEITTHLDNLQQCADGLATLDVLLGLAETAQLYQHTRPVLDDSRDLEIINGRHPVLEQTMVEEKFVPNDSQLHHDNSRLIIITGPN
;
A
#
# COMPACT_ATOMS: atom_id res chain seq x y z
N MET A 1 -5.98 -4.37 -53.35
CA MET A 1 -7.33 -4.04 -52.85
C MET A 1 -7.14 -3.25 -51.57
N ALA A 2 -7.28 -1.92 -51.63
CA ALA A 2 -7.21 -1.06 -50.47
C ALA A 2 -8.51 -1.25 -49.65
N GLY A 3 -8.41 -1.86 -48.46
CA GLY A 3 -9.51 -2.02 -47.56
C GLY A 3 -10.00 -0.65 -47.11
N LYS A 4 -11.31 -0.40 -47.19
CA LYS A 4 -11.98 0.77 -46.61
C LYS A 4 -11.57 0.86 -45.13
N GLU A 5 -10.77 1.84 -44.77
CA GLU A 5 -10.65 2.29 -43.36
C GLU A 5 -12.03 2.76 -42.92
N GLY A 6 -12.74 1.88 -42.17
CA GLY A 6 -14.00 2.23 -41.56
C GLY A 6 -13.75 3.37 -40.56
N LYS A 7 -14.51 4.47 -40.66
CA LYS A 7 -14.48 5.56 -39.64
C LYS A 7 -14.64 4.95 -38.27
N LEU A 8 -13.60 5.10 -37.44
CA LEU A 8 -13.64 4.70 -36.02
C LEU A 8 -14.83 5.37 -35.33
N THR A 9 -15.49 4.65 -34.45
CA THR A 9 -16.48 5.28 -33.58
C THR A 9 -15.81 6.33 -32.69
N PRO A 10 -16.49 7.38 -32.28
CA PRO A 10 -15.91 8.43 -31.45
C PRO A 10 -15.22 7.89 -30.19
N MET A 11 -15.80 6.86 -29.53
CA MET A 11 -15.19 6.17 -28.39
C MET A 11 -13.86 5.48 -28.76
N MET A 12 -13.80 4.80 -29.91
CA MET A 12 -12.56 4.16 -30.37
C MET A 12 -11.48 5.18 -30.76
N ALA A 13 -11.89 6.37 -31.25
CA ALA A 13 -10.97 7.47 -31.49
C ALA A 13 -10.38 8.00 -30.18
N GLN A 14 -11.19 8.12 -29.12
CA GLN A 14 -10.75 8.49 -27.78
C GLN A 14 -9.75 7.46 -27.22
N TYR A 15 -10.07 6.16 -27.30
CA TYR A 15 -9.16 5.08 -26.90
C TYR A 15 -7.81 5.19 -27.62
N GLN A 16 -7.81 5.33 -28.94
CA GLN A 16 -6.57 5.44 -29.71
C GLN A 16 -5.76 6.71 -29.39
N ALA A 17 -6.45 7.83 -29.12
CA ALA A 17 -5.77 9.07 -28.72
C ALA A 17 -5.03 8.87 -27.39
N MET A 18 -5.68 8.27 -26.39
CA MET A 18 -5.06 7.95 -25.11
C MET A 18 -3.92 6.92 -25.28
N ARG A 19 -4.12 5.86 -26.07
CA ARG A 19 -3.11 4.81 -26.28
C ARG A 19 -1.83 5.36 -26.92
N ARG A 20 -1.96 6.31 -27.85
CA ARG A 20 -0.81 6.95 -28.53
C ARG A 20 0.03 7.82 -27.59
N SER A 21 -0.52 8.28 -26.48
CA SER A 21 0.21 9.04 -25.46
C SER A 21 0.94 8.15 -24.45
N LEU A 22 0.78 6.82 -24.54
CA LEU A 22 1.37 5.85 -23.65
C LEU A 22 2.53 5.10 -24.32
N PRO A 23 3.59 4.74 -23.57
CA PRO A 23 4.65 3.83 -24.03
C PRO A 23 4.10 2.46 -24.45
N ASP A 24 4.89 1.71 -25.22
CA ASP A 24 4.47 0.42 -25.77
C ASP A 24 4.28 -0.67 -24.73
N ASP A 25 5.00 -0.62 -23.63
CA ASP A 25 4.92 -1.56 -22.50
C ASP A 25 3.75 -1.30 -21.53
N VAL A 26 3.00 -0.20 -21.75
CA VAL A 26 1.83 0.18 -20.93
C VAL A 26 0.55 -0.30 -21.58
N LEU A 27 -0.26 -1.09 -20.90
CA LEU A 27 -1.60 -1.52 -21.34
C LEU A 27 -2.67 -0.55 -20.85
N LEU A 28 -3.60 -0.15 -21.73
CA LEU A 28 -4.67 0.79 -21.36
C LEU A 28 -5.94 0.07 -20.91
N PHE A 29 -6.27 0.18 -19.64
CA PHE A 29 -7.55 -0.20 -19.03
C PHE A 29 -8.55 0.95 -19.20
N PHE A 30 -9.46 0.82 -20.16
CA PHE A 30 -10.39 1.88 -20.54
C PHE A 30 -11.77 1.64 -19.93
N ARG A 31 -12.23 2.51 -19.03
CA ARG A 31 -13.49 2.38 -18.31
C ARG A 31 -14.70 2.46 -19.23
N LEU A 32 -15.53 1.42 -19.23
CA LEU A 32 -16.81 1.34 -19.93
C LEU A 32 -17.86 0.69 -19.04
N GLY A 33 -18.66 1.51 -18.36
CA GLY A 33 -19.64 1.03 -17.37
C GLY A 33 -18.97 0.23 -16.25
N ASP A 34 -19.37 -1.03 -16.06
CA ASP A 34 -18.85 -1.90 -15.00
C ASP A 34 -17.58 -2.67 -15.39
N PHE A 35 -17.00 -2.37 -16.55
CA PHE A 35 -15.80 -3.04 -17.06
C PHE A 35 -14.69 -2.06 -17.37
N TYR A 36 -13.44 -2.56 -17.29
CA TYR A 36 -12.32 -2.03 -18.03
C TYR A 36 -12.16 -2.85 -19.31
N GLU A 37 -12.26 -2.20 -20.44
CA GLU A 37 -12.10 -2.84 -21.74
C GLU A 37 -10.78 -2.43 -22.38
N MET A 38 -10.13 -3.37 -23.03
CA MET A 38 -8.91 -3.19 -23.83
C MET A 38 -9.22 -3.50 -25.28
N PHE A 39 -8.58 -2.79 -26.20
CA PHE A 39 -8.84 -2.92 -27.63
C PHE A 39 -7.55 -3.08 -28.44
N PHE A 40 -7.68 -3.48 -29.71
CA PHE A 40 -6.60 -3.65 -30.67
C PHE A 40 -5.51 -4.63 -30.18
N GLU A 41 -4.23 -4.20 -30.19
CA GLU A 41 -3.11 -5.03 -29.78
C GLU A 41 -3.11 -5.24 -28.25
N ASP A 42 -3.46 -4.22 -27.46
CA ASP A 42 -3.59 -4.35 -26.02
C ASP A 42 -4.56 -5.48 -25.62
N ALA A 43 -5.67 -5.64 -26.37
CA ALA A 43 -6.63 -6.71 -26.11
C ALA A 43 -6.05 -8.10 -26.39
N LYS A 44 -5.24 -8.25 -27.45
CA LYS A 44 -4.62 -9.54 -27.78
C LYS A 44 -3.57 -9.93 -26.75
N GLU A 45 -2.74 -8.99 -26.36
CA GLU A 45 -1.70 -9.20 -25.37
C GLU A 45 -2.31 -9.48 -23.98
N ALA A 46 -3.22 -8.62 -23.51
CA ALA A 46 -3.88 -8.80 -22.23
C ALA A 46 -4.70 -10.10 -22.16
N ALA A 47 -5.41 -10.48 -23.21
CA ALA A 47 -6.16 -11.74 -23.25
C ALA A 47 -5.26 -12.95 -23.04
N GLY A 48 -4.06 -12.95 -23.65
CA GLY A 48 -3.07 -14.01 -23.48
C GLY A 48 -2.49 -14.06 -22.05
N LEU A 49 -2.08 -12.92 -21.51
CA LEU A 49 -1.46 -12.83 -20.19
C LEU A 49 -2.45 -13.10 -19.03
N LEU A 50 -3.68 -12.63 -19.18
CA LEU A 50 -4.74 -12.74 -18.16
C LEU A 50 -5.56 -14.02 -18.26
N ASN A 51 -5.45 -14.74 -19.36
CA ASN A 51 -6.30 -15.89 -19.70
C ASN A 51 -7.79 -15.52 -19.69
N VAL A 52 -8.15 -14.38 -20.33
CA VAL A 52 -9.53 -13.93 -20.51
C VAL A 52 -9.97 -14.06 -21.97
N ALA A 53 -11.28 -14.12 -22.20
CA ALA A 53 -11.80 -14.30 -23.55
C ALA A 53 -11.48 -13.10 -24.45
N LEU A 54 -10.84 -13.35 -25.59
CA LEU A 54 -10.68 -12.39 -26.66
C LEU A 54 -11.91 -12.39 -27.54
N THR A 55 -12.61 -11.27 -27.60
CA THR A 55 -13.84 -11.06 -28.37
C THR A 55 -13.65 -9.98 -29.43
N LYS A 56 -14.73 -9.55 -30.09
CA LYS A 56 -14.69 -8.46 -31.07
C LYS A 56 -15.86 -7.51 -30.85
N ARG A 57 -15.58 -6.20 -30.91
CA ARG A 57 -16.60 -5.14 -30.91
C ARG A 57 -16.48 -4.35 -32.21
N GLY A 58 -17.51 -4.44 -33.08
CA GLY A 58 -17.45 -3.80 -34.41
C GLY A 58 -16.30 -4.27 -35.28
N GLY A 59 -15.86 -5.54 -35.16
CA GLY A 59 -14.72 -6.10 -35.91
C GLY A 59 -13.35 -5.88 -35.26
N ILE A 60 -13.24 -5.03 -34.22
CA ILE A 60 -12.00 -4.73 -33.49
C ILE A 60 -11.81 -5.75 -32.37
N PRO A 61 -10.61 -6.35 -32.21
CA PRO A 61 -10.30 -7.21 -31.07
C PRO A 61 -10.55 -6.48 -29.75
N MET A 62 -11.16 -7.16 -28.78
CA MET A 62 -11.52 -6.62 -27.48
C MET A 62 -11.44 -7.72 -26.42
N CYS A 63 -10.92 -7.39 -25.25
CA CYS A 63 -11.13 -8.14 -24.04
C CYS A 63 -11.51 -7.17 -22.90
N GLY A 64 -12.06 -7.68 -21.82
CA GLY A 64 -12.47 -6.84 -20.70
C GLY A 64 -12.45 -7.60 -19.38
N VAL A 65 -12.25 -6.84 -18.30
CA VAL A 65 -12.27 -7.33 -16.92
C VAL A 65 -13.28 -6.51 -16.10
N PRO A 66 -13.99 -7.13 -15.15
CA PRO A 66 -14.90 -6.39 -14.28
C PRO A 66 -14.14 -5.35 -13.47
N HIS A 67 -14.67 -4.13 -13.38
CA HIS A 67 -14.05 -3.04 -12.62
C HIS A 67 -13.76 -3.41 -11.15
N HIS A 68 -14.71 -4.03 -10.48
CA HIS A 68 -14.56 -4.43 -9.08
C HIS A 68 -13.51 -5.53 -8.83
N ALA A 69 -13.05 -6.22 -9.88
CA ALA A 69 -12.03 -7.25 -9.82
C ALA A 69 -10.73 -6.86 -10.53
N ALA A 70 -10.63 -5.61 -11.02
CA ALA A 70 -9.54 -5.15 -11.87
C ALA A 70 -8.15 -5.31 -11.20
N GLU A 71 -8.06 -5.09 -9.91
CA GLU A 71 -6.82 -5.18 -9.14
C GLU A 71 -6.10 -6.51 -9.32
N ASN A 72 -6.83 -7.63 -9.24
CA ASN A 72 -6.24 -8.96 -9.43
C ASN A 72 -5.68 -9.18 -10.85
N TYR A 73 -6.30 -8.54 -11.84
CA TYR A 73 -5.83 -8.59 -13.22
C TYR A 73 -4.62 -7.68 -13.44
N ILE A 74 -4.63 -6.49 -12.85
CA ILE A 74 -3.49 -5.57 -12.86
C ILE A 74 -2.26 -6.24 -12.25
N ALA A 75 -2.39 -6.89 -11.10
CA ALA A 75 -1.32 -7.64 -10.46
C ALA A 75 -0.68 -8.70 -11.37
N LYS A 76 -1.51 -9.44 -12.12
CA LYS A 76 -0.99 -10.44 -13.06
C LYS A 76 -0.19 -9.79 -14.19
N LEU A 77 -0.67 -8.66 -14.73
CA LEU A 77 0.05 -7.93 -15.78
C LEU A 77 1.39 -7.40 -15.28
N ILE A 78 1.41 -6.82 -14.08
CA ILE A 78 2.64 -6.31 -13.46
C ILE A 78 3.65 -7.44 -13.23
N LYS A 79 3.22 -8.62 -12.76
CA LYS A 79 4.09 -9.80 -12.63
C LYS A 79 4.68 -10.27 -13.97
N HIS A 80 4.04 -9.93 -15.08
CA HIS A 80 4.56 -10.18 -16.43
C HIS A 80 5.37 -8.98 -16.99
N GLY A 81 5.76 -8.02 -16.15
CA GLY A 81 6.58 -6.87 -16.52
C GLY A 81 5.82 -5.79 -17.31
N LYS A 82 4.47 -5.78 -17.25
CA LYS A 82 3.66 -4.75 -17.92
C LYS A 82 3.24 -3.67 -16.93
N ARG A 83 3.21 -2.42 -17.39
CA ARG A 83 2.58 -1.30 -16.69
C ARG A 83 1.13 -1.16 -17.15
N VAL A 84 0.26 -0.62 -16.30
CA VAL A 84 -1.18 -0.50 -16.59
C VAL A 84 -1.64 0.94 -16.39
N ALA A 85 -2.12 1.58 -17.46
CA ALA A 85 -2.76 2.88 -17.41
C ALA A 85 -4.26 2.73 -17.14
N ILE A 86 -4.78 3.46 -16.17
CA ILE A 86 -6.20 3.49 -15.80
C ILE A 86 -6.85 4.71 -16.45
N GLY A 87 -7.71 4.46 -17.43
CA GLY A 87 -8.52 5.48 -18.10
C GLY A 87 -9.91 5.57 -17.45
N GLU A 88 -10.14 6.62 -16.65
CA GLU A 88 -11.39 6.85 -15.93
C GLU A 88 -12.29 7.86 -16.64
N GLN A 89 -13.60 7.78 -16.33
CA GLN A 89 -14.60 8.71 -16.82
C GLN A 89 -14.55 10.01 -16.01
N THR A 90 -14.39 11.14 -16.70
CA THR A 90 -14.32 12.48 -16.09
C THR A 90 -15.61 13.27 -16.21
N SER A 91 -16.57 12.79 -17.03
CA SER A 91 -17.91 13.41 -17.17
C SER A 91 -19.01 12.41 -16.87
N GLU A 92 -20.17 12.92 -16.41
CA GLU A 92 -21.34 12.11 -16.22
C GLU A 92 -21.95 11.66 -17.57
N PRO A 93 -22.57 10.45 -17.63
CA PRO A 93 -23.23 9.98 -18.83
C PRO A 93 -24.46 10.83 -19.16
N VAL A 94 -24.38 11.63 -20.23
CA VAL A 94 -25.52 12.39 -20.76
C VAL A 94 -26.03 11.73 -22.04
N PRO A 95 -27.33 11.45 -22.18
CA PRO A 95 -27.87 10.85 -23.40
C PRO A 95 -27.48 11.63 -24.66
N GLY A 96 -26.84 10.96 -25.63
CA GLY A 96 -26.41 11.56 -26.89
C GLY A 96 -25.03 12.24 -26.86
N LYS A 97 -24.36 12.32 -25.71
CA LYS A 97 -22.96 12.78 -25.60
C LYS A 97 -22.03 11.63 -25.27
N ILE A 98 -20.79 11.73 -25.74
CA ILE A 98 -19.73 10.80 -25.38
C ILE A 98 -19.20 11.22 -24.02
N VAL A 99 -19.04 10.26 -23.12
CA VAL A 99 -18.39 10.46 -21.82
C VAL A 99 -16.92 10.72 -22.04
N ASP A 100 -16.40 11.81 -21.53
CA ASP A 100 -14.97 12.13 -21.56
C ASP A 100 -14.21 11.21 -20.62
N ARG A 101 -12.99 10.86 -21.01
CA ARG A 101 -12.08 10.00 -20.23
C ARG A 101 -10.68 10.52 -20.29
N GLU A 102 -9.98 10.37 -19.18
CA GLU A 102 -8.57 10.73 -19.05
C GLU A 102 -7.80 9.60 -18.36
N ILE A 103 -6.48 9.58 -18.56
CA ILE A 103 -5.60 8.69 -17.82
C ILE A 103 -5.50 9.26 -16.41
N ALA A 104 -6.12 8.57 -15.45
CA ALA A 104 -6.10 8.95 -14.05
C ALA A 104 -4.72 8.67 -13.42
N GLN A 105 -4.16 7.48 -13.70
CA GLN A 105 -2.85 7.05 -13.21
C GLN A 105 -2.28 5.93 -14.04
N ILE A 106 -0.97 5.69 -13.90
CA ILE A 106 -0.29 4.51 -14.41
C ILE A 106 0.28 3.73 -13.22
N ILE A 107 0.04 2.43 -13.18
CA ILE A 107 0.51 1.52 -12.13
C ILE A 107 1.69 0.74 -12.69
N SER A 108 2.81 0.75 -11.97
CA SER A 108 4.04 0.01 -12.28
C SER A 108 4.43 -0.93 -11.14
N ALA A 109 5.44 -1.76 -11.31
CA ALA A 109 5.89 -2.70 -10.28
C ALA A 109 6.30 -1.99 -8.97
N GLY A 110 7.01 -0.85 -9.08
CA GLY A 110 7.47 -0.06 -7.93
C GLY A 110 6.39 0.82 -7.29
N THR A 111 5.17 0.89 -7.86
CA THR A 111 4.10 1.79 -7.38
C THR A 111 2.79 1.10 -7.03
N ILE A 112 2.83 -0.21 -6.80
CA ILE A 112 1.67 -0.95 -6.28
C ILE A 112 1.37 -0.45 -4.86
N ASP A 113 0.11 -0.06 -4.62
CA ASP A 113 -0.40 0.40 -3.32
C ASP A 113 -1.50 -0.51 -2.74
N ASN A 114 -1.94 -1.50 -3.51
CA ASN A 114 -2.94 -2.46 -3.06
C ASN A 114 -2.35 -3.52 -2.13
N LEU A 115 -2.85 -3.57 -0.89
CA LEU A 115 -2.41 -4.52 0.14
C LEU A 115 -2.61 -6.00 -0.24
N SER A 116 -3.60 -6.32 -1.08
CA SER A 116 -3.82 -7.71 -1.51
C SER A 116 -2.72 -8.24 -2.43
N LEU A 117 -1.90 -7.34 -2.98
CA LEU A 117 -0.86 -7.62 -3.96
C LEU A 117 0.55 -7.51 -3.40
N LEU A 118 0.70 -6.79 -2.30
CA LEU A 118 1.96 -6.60 -1.60
C LEU A 118 2.09 -7.62 -0.46
N ASP A 119 3.32 -8.08 -0.24
CA ASP A 119 3.66 -8.70 1.04
C ASP A 119 3.68 -7.57 2.08
N ASP A 120 2.89 -7.70 3.13
CA ASP A 120 2.78 -6.69 4.18
C ASP A 120 4.06 -6.54 5.01
N ARG A 121 4.89 -7.58 5.04
CA ARG A 121 6.15 -7.65 5.81
C ARG A 121 7.40 -7.24 5.02
N THR A 122 7.24 -6.81 3.77
CA THR A 122 8.33 -6.37 2.90
C THR A 122 8.01 -5.01 2.27
N HIS A 123 9.04 -4.22 2.01
CA HIS A 123 8.93 -3.00 1.22
C HIS A 123 8.72 -3.29 -0.26
N ASN A 124 8.13 -2.34 -0.98
CA ASN A 124 8.02 -2.35 -2.43
C ASN A 124 8.76 -1.13 -3.01
N TYR A 125 10.04 -1.28 -3.22
CA TYR A 125 10.89 -0.17 -3.61
C TYR A 125 10.86 0.12 -5.12
N LEU A 126 10.74 1.40 -5.45
CA LEU A 126 11.15 2.02 -6.69
C LEU A 126 12.50 2.70 -6.43
N ALA A 127 13.49 2.44 -7.26
CA ALA A 127 14.81 3.04 -7.14
C ALA A 127 15.19 3.82 -8.40
N ALA A 128 16.15 4.73 -8.27
CA ALA A 128 16.83 5.36 -9.39
C ALA A 128 18.34 5.40 -9.10
N ALA A 129 19.15 5.10 -10.11
CA ALA A 129 20.59 5.17 -10.05
C ALA A 129 21.13 6.16 -11.08
N TYR A 130 22.10 6.96 -10.68
CA TYR A 130 22.74 7.94 -11.55
C TYR A 130 24.25 8.03 -11.27
N GLN A 131 25.05 8.01 -12.33
CA GLN A 131 26.51 8.15 -12.26
C GLN A 131 26.92 9.59 -12.57
N HIS A 132 27.75 10.19 -11.73
CA HIS A 132 28.41 11.47 -12.02
C HIS A 132 29.92 11.36 -11.75
N GLY A 133 30.71 11.41 -12.82
CA GLY A 133 32.15 11.14 -12.73
C GLY A 133 32.43 9.71 -12.25
N THR A 134 33.10 9.57 -11.12
CA THR A 134 33.41 8.28 -10.47
C THR A 134 32.42 7.90 -9.38
N SER A 135 31.51 8.80 -8.98
CA SER A 135 30.55 8.57 -7.91
C SER A 135 29.20 8.12 -8.45
N PHE A 136 28.52 7.26 -7.70
CA PHE A 136 27.22 6.71 -8.02
C PHE A 136 26.21 7.14 -6.95
N GLY A 137 25.10 7.74 -7.37
CA GLY A 137 24.00 8.08 -6.51
C GLY A 137 22.87 7.08 -6.65
N LEU A 138 22.24 6.75 -5.54
CA LEU A 138 21.06 5.93 -5.44
C LEU A 138 19.99 6.69 -4.67
N ALA A 139 18.78 6.73 -5.22
CA ALA A 139 17.60 7.14 -4.51
C ALA A 139 16.63 5.97 -4.48
N VAL A 140 15.97 5.76 -3.35
CA VAL A 140 15.03 4.65 -3.14
C VAL A 140 13.76 5.19 -2.48
N VAL A 141 12.61 4.86 -3.01
CA VAL A 141 11.31 5.22 -2.44
C VAL A 141 10.41 3.99 -2.29
N ASP A 142 9.78 3.83 -1.14
CA ASP A 142 8.60 2.99 -1.01
C ASP A 142 7.36 3.89 -1.09
N HIS A 143 6.74 3.91 -2.27
CA HIS A 143 5.56 4.74 -2.53
C HIS A 143 4.36 4.34 -1.64
N SER A 144 4.32 3.13 -1.10
CA SER A 144 3.24 2.67 -0.24
C SER A 144 3.33 3.20 1.21
N THR A 145 4.56 3.44 1.70
CA THR A 145 4.82 3.88 3.09
C THR A 145 5.22 5.36 3.18
N GLY A 146 5.80 5.91 2.10
CA GLY A 146 6.34 7.26 2.07
C GLY A 146 7.82 7.36 2.46
N GLU A 147 8.50 6.23 2.68
CA GLU A 147 9.95 6.20 2.89
C GLU A 147 10.68 6.67 1.63
N PHE A 148 11.62 7.63 1.78
CA PHE A 148 12.44 8.12 0.68
C PHE A 148 13.89 8.32 1.13
N THR A 149 14.80 7.48 0.64
CA THR A 149 16.19 7.42 1.09
C THR A 149 17.17 7.74 -0.03
N LEU A 150 18.32 8.32 0.34
CA LEU A 150 19.43 8.66 -0.54
C LEU A 150 20.72 8.01 -0.06
N ALA A 151 21.56 7.56 -1.00
CA ALA A 151 22.91 7.08 -0.72
C ALA A 151 23.85 7.43 -1.87
N GLU A 152 25.17 7.55 -1.56
CA GLU A 152 26.21 7.68 -2.58
C GLU A 152 27.30 6.65 -2.38
N PHE A 153 27.85 6.16 -3.48
CA PHE A 153 28.85 5.10 -3.52
C PHE A 153 30.07 5.54 -4.36
N PRO A 154 31.29 5.22 -3.91
CA PRO A 154 32.51 5.57 -4.64
C PRO A 154 32.73 4.71 -5.90
N ASP A 155 32.10 3.55 -5.98
CA ASP A 155 32.24 2.61 -7.10
C ASP A 155 30.95 1.83 -7.38
N GLN A 156 30.93 1.20 -8.55
CA GLN A 156 29.75 0.46 -9.02
C GLN A 156 29.49 -0.81 -8.20
N GLN A 157 30.51 -1.47 -7.67
CA GLN A 157 30.34 -2.69 -6.88
C GLN A 157 29.54 -2.43 -5.60
N GLN A 158 29.82 -1.35 -4.91
CA GLN A 158 29.07 -0.97 -3.70
C GLN A 158 27.62 -0.58 -4.04
N LEU A 159 27.37 0.07 -5.19
CA LEU A 159 26.02 0.29 -5.68
C LEU A 159 25.29 -1.02 -5.95
N GLU A 160 25.94 -2.00 -6.60
CA GLU A 160 25.35 -3.32 -6.88
C GLU A 160 25.04 -4.10 -5.61
N ASP A 161 25.92 -4.05 -4.62
CA ASP A 161 25.72 -4.65 -3.31
C ASP A 161 24.50 -4.03 -2.60
N GLU A 162 24.33 -2.70 -2.68
CA GLU A 162 23.17 -2.02 -2.10
C GLU A 162 21.88 -2.34 -2.87
N LEU A 163 21.92 -2.37 -4.19
CA LEU A 163 20.76 -2.78 -5.00
C LEU A 163 20.32 -4.22 -4.70
N THR A 164 21.27 -5.10 -4.38
CA THR A 164 20.95 -6.47 -3.93
C THR A 164 20.25 -6.47 -2.57
N ARG A 165 20.67 -5.59 -1.64
CA ARG A 165 20.02 -5.42 -0.32
C ARG A 165 18.60 -4.89 -0.43
N VAL A 166 18.46 -3.78 -1.16
CA VAL A 166 17.18 -3.09 -1.38
C VAL A 166 16.23 -3.93 -2.22
N ALA A 167 16.75 -4.66 -3.21
CA ALA A 167 16.02 -5.48 -4.17
C ALA A 167 14.80 -4.73 -4.76
N PRO A 168 15.01 -3.58 -5.45
CA PRO A 168 13.91 -2.77 -5.93
C PRO A 168 13.09 -3.52 -6.99
N SER A 169 11.78 -3.31 -6.98
CA SER A 169 10.87 -3.86 -7.99
C SER A 169 11.04 -3.19 -9.35
N GLU A 170 11.62 -1.99 -9.37
CA GLU A 170 11.85 -1.17 -10.55
C GLU A 170 13.03 -0.22 -10.32
N LEU A 171 13.96 -0.13 -11.27
CA LEU A 171 15.16 0.71 -11.19
C LEU A 171 15.22 1.66 -12.38
N LEU A 172 15.03 2.96 -12.14
CA LEU A 172 15.19 3.98 -13.17
C LEU A 172 16.67 4.26 -13.43
N VAL A 173 17.05 4.25 -14.70
CA VAL A 173 18.39 4.62 -15.17
C VAL A 173 18.24 5.58 -16.33
N SER A 174 19.05 6.63 -16.37
CA SER A 174 19.07 7.55 -17.51
C SER A 174 19.33 6.78 -18.82
N ASP A 175 18.56 7.06 -19.87
CA ASP A 175 18.76 6.50 -21.21
C ASP A 175 20.17 6.75 -21.75
N GLU A 176 20.82 7.86 -21.34
CA GLU A 176 22.21 8.19 -21.66
C GLU A 176 23.24 7.27 -20.94
N GLN A 177 22.85 6.65 -19.83
CA GLN A 177 23.74 5.81 -18.98
C GLN A 177 23.47 4.31 -19.09
N LEU A 178 22.68 3.86 -20.05
CA LEU A 178 22.37 2.43 -20.25
C LEU A 178 23.60 1.58 -20.57
N GLN A 179 24.66 2.16 -21.13
CA GLN A 179 25.90 1.41 -21.40
C GLN A 179 26.66 1.04 -20.13
N SER A 180 26.61 1.88 -19.09
CA SER A 180 27.30 1.65 -17.81
C SER A 180 26.40 0.95 -16.78
N LEU A 181 25.12 1.33 -16.66
CA LEU A 181 24.19 0.87 -15.64
C LEU A 181 23.11 -0.09 -16.15
N GLY A 182 22.99 -0.28 -17.46
CA GLY A 182 21.91 -1.12 -18.06
C GLY A 182 22.03 -2.61 -17.76
N GLY A 183 23.15 -3.08 -17.22
CA GLY A 183 23.36 -4.46 -16.78
C GLY A 183 22.78 -4.79 -15.39
N LEU A 184 22.31 -3.79 -14.65
CA LEU A 184 21.69 -3.96 -13.35
C LEU A 184 20.31 -4.64 -13.46
N ALA A 185 19.82 -5.22 -12.37
CA ALA A 185 18.54 -5.89 -12.35
C ALA A 185 17.36 -4.88 -12.38
N HIS A 186 16.26 -5.25 -13.03
CA HIS A 186 15.01 -4.47 -13.09
C HIS A 186 15.13 -3.05 -13.67
N VAL A 187 16.11 -2.82 -14.54
CA VAL A 187 16.35 -1.50 -15.17
C VAL A 187 15.18 -1.10 -16.06
N LEU A 188 14.69 0.10 -15.84
CA LEU A 188 13.77 0.83 -16.69
C LEU A 188 14.49 2.08 -17.22
N PRO A 189 14.74 2.17 -18.54
CA PRO A 189 15.29 3.38 -19.14
C PRO A 189 14.35 4.57 -18.93
N TYR A 190 14.89 5.70 -18.53
CA TYR A 190 14.12 6.91 -18.30
C TYR A 190 14.82 8.15 -18.86
N GLU A 191 14.04 9.17 -19.18
CA GLU A 191 14.49 10.38 -19.85
C GLU A 191 15.63 11.07 -19.11
N GLY A 192 16.80 11.25 -19.78
CA GLY A 192 18.01 11.81 -19.16
C GLY A 192 17.83 13.19 -18.58
N TYR A 193 16.93 14.01 -19.13
CA TYR A 193 16.69 15.35 -18.59
C TYR A 193 16.12 15.34 -17.16
N ALA A 194 15.42 14.29 -16.76
CA ALA A 194 14.88 14.15 -15.39
C ALA A 194 15.99 13.98 -14.34
N PHE A 195 17.17 13.54 -14.76
CA PHE A 195 18.36 13.38 -13.91
C PHE A 195 19.25 14.63 -13.86
N LEU A 196 18.92 15.70 -14.61
CA LEU A 196 19.72 16.93 -14.54
C LEU A 196 19.61 17.54 -13.14
N LEU A 197 20.78 17.79 -12.53
CA LEU A 197 20.87 18.23 -11.12
C LEU A 197 20.02 19.47 -10.82
N ASP A 198 20.05 20.50 -11.68
CA ASP A 198 19.30 21.73 -11.48
C ASP A 198 17.77 21.47 -11.50
N GLN A 199 17.31 20.58 -12.39
CA GLN A 199 15.91 20.17 -12.47
C GLN A 199 15.51 19.35 -11.25
N ALA A 200 16.36 18.41 -10.86
CA ALA A 200 16.16 17.56 -9.68
C ALA A 200 16.05 18.41 -8.39
N ILE A 201 16.99 19.33 -8.17
CA ILE A 201 16.97 20.25 -7.01
C ILE A 201 15.70 21.12 -7.02
N HIS A 202 15.34 21.67 -8.18
CA HIS A 202 14.13 22.49 -8.29
C HIS A 202 12.88 21.68 -7.92
N MET A 203 12.72 20.49 -8.48
CA MET A 203 11.58 19.62 -8.23
C MET A 203 11.50 19.17 -6.77
N LEU A 204 12.62 18.77 -6.17
CA LEU A 204 12.70 18.38 -4.75
C LEU A 204 12.35 19.55 -3.82
N ARG A 205 12.88 20.74 -4.08
CA ARG A 205 12.57 21.96 -3.28
C ARG A 205 11.11 22.39 -3.38
N ASP A 206 10.55 22.30 -4.57
CA ASP A 206 9.13 22.63 -4.80
C ASP A 206 8.23 21.59 -4.10
N HIS A 207 8.57 20.32 -4.19
CA HIS A 207 7.84 19.24 -3.53
C HIS A 207 7.85 19.36 -2.01
N PHE A 208 9.03 19.50 -1.39
CA PHE A 208 9.17 19.61 0.07
C PHE A 208 8.88 21.03 0.60
N LYS A 209 8.62 22.01 -0.28
CA LYS A 209 8.35 23.41 0.06
C LYS A 209 9.46 24.05 0.90
N VAL A 210 10.71 23.76 0.58
CA VAL A 210 11.91 24.23 1.29
C VAL A 210 12.77 25.13 0.42
N GLN A 211 13.55 26.04 1.05
CA GLN A 211 14.48 26.91 0.35
C GLN A 211 15.80 26.19 0.01
N SER A 212 16.25 25.27 0.86
CA SER A 212 17.43 24.44 0.68
C SER A 212 17.13 22.99 1.08
N LEU A 213 17.83 22.05 0.45
CA LEU A 213 17.79 20.62 0.80
C LEU A 213 18.81 20.26 1.88
N ASP A 214 19.68 21.19 2.29
CA ASP A 214 20.76 20.93 3.26
C ASP A 214 20.24 20.43 4.61
N GLY A 215 19.02 20.86 5.00
CA GLY A 215 18.35 20.42 6.21
C GLY A 215 18.04 18.91 6.26
N PHE A 216 18.02 18.23 5.11
CA PHE A 216 17.89 16.78 5.01
C PHE A 216 19.23 16.03 5.10
N GLY A 217 20.37 16.73 5.28
CA GLY A 217 21.69 16.13 5.35
C GLY A 217 22.28 15.70 4.00
N CYS A 218 21.67 16.08 2.88
CA CYS A 218 22.07 15.68 1.52
C CYS A 218 22.89 16.76 0.78
N ALA A 219 23.50 17.70 1.51
CA ALA A 219 24.34 18.74 0.93
C ALA A 219 25.51 18.12 0.15
N GLY A 220 25.66 18.49 -1.12
CA GLY A 220 26.76 18.00 -1.98
C GLY A 220 26.55 16.60 -2.58
N MET A 221 25.47 15.89 -2.26
CA MET A 221 25.13 14.58 -2.81
C MET A 221 24.49 14.71 -4.20
N HIS A 222 25.27 15.18 -5.16
CA HIS A 222 24.75 15.55 -6.48
C HIS A 222 24.18 14.35 -7.26
N PRO A 223 24.87 13.19 -7.38
CA PRO A 223 24.31 12.04 -8.07
C PRO A 223 23.05 11.48 -7.40
N ALA A 224 23.02 11.44 -6.06
CA ALA A 224 21.84 10.96 -5.33
C ALA A 224 20.64 11.91 -5.47
N LEU A 225 20.88 13.24 -5.43
CA LEU A 225 19.84 14.24 -5.68
C LEU A 225 19.29 14.16 -7.12
N SER A 226 20.16 13.93 -8.11
CA SER A 226 19.75 13.69 -9.50
C SER A 226 18.83 12.47 -9.61
N ALA A 227 19.17 11.37 -8.95
CA ALA A 227 18.35 10.16 -8.90
C ALA A 227 17.00 10.41 -8.18
N ALA A 228 17.00 11.15 -7.07
CA ALA A 228 15.77 11.50 -6.35
C ALA A 228 14.81 12.37 -7.16
N GLY A 229 15.36 13.37 -7.88
CA GLY A 229 14.57 14.19 -8.79
C GLY A 229 13.93 13.37 -9.91
N ALA A 230 14.66 12.41 -10.47
CA ALA A 230 14.14 11.49 -11.49
C ALA A 230 12.98 10.63 -10.96
N ILE A 231 13.05 10.14 -9.71
CA ILE A 231 11.94 9.42 -9.06
C ILE A 231 10.71 10.31 -8.95
N LEU A 232 10.83 11.53 -8.41
CA LEU A 232 9.69 12.44 -8.28
C LEU A 232 9.10 12.79 -9.64
N HIS A 233 9.93 13.04 -10.65
CA HIS A 233 9.47 13.29 -12.01
C HIS A 233 8.73 12.08 -12.59
N TYR A 234 9.25 10.88 -12.40
CA TYR A 234 8.60 9.64 -12.85
C TYR A 234 7.25 9.45 -12.18
N LEU A 235 7.16 9.56 -10.85
CA LEU A 235 5.93 9.40 -10.11
C LEU A 235 4.87 10.44 -10.50
N SER A 236 5.22 11.73 -10.49
CA SER A 236 4.26 12.82 -10.67
C SER A 236 3.91 13.07 -12.15
N CYS A 237 4.90 13.10 -13.05
CA CYS A 237 4.69 13.45 -14.45
C CYS A 237 4.34 12.24 -15.32
N GLN A 238 5.09 11.14 -15.20
CA GLN A 238 4.89 9.94 -16.01
C GLN A 238 3.73 9.08 -15.48
N LEU A 239 3.75 8.73 -14.20
CA LEU A 239 2.76 7.85 -13.60
C LEU A 239 1.52 8.60 -13.09
N ARG A 240 1.55 9.92 -13.01
CA ARG A 240 0.47 10.78 -12.52
C ARG A 240 0.02 10.39 -11.10
N ARG A 241 1.00 10.05 -10.24
CA ARG A 241 0.73 9.67 -8.85
C ARG A 241 0.89 10.88 -7.94
N SER A 242 0.03 10.98 -6.90
CA SER A 242 0.27 11.93 -5.82
C SER A 242 1.50 11.50 -5.02
N CYS A 243 2.34 12.47 -4.67
CA CYS A 243 3.52 12.30 -3.83
C CYS A 243 3.39 13.04 -2.50
N ASP A 244 2.21 13.52 -2.13
CA ASP A 244 1.98 14.37 -0.94
C ASP A 244 2.35 13.70 0.38
N HIS A 245 2.40 12.37 0.41
CA HIS A 245 2.82 11.57 1.57
C HIS A 245 4.34 11.40 1.66
N LEU A 246 5.11 11.74 0.63
CA LEU A 246 6.57 11.79 0.69
C LEU A 246 6.97 13.09 1.36
N ARG A 247 7.21 13.08 2.68
CA ARG A 247 7.37 14.29 3.49
C ARG A 247 8.81 14.67 3.77
N GLY A 248 9.75 13.78 3.54
CA GLY A 248 11.17 14.03 3.79
C GLY A 248 12.09 13.14 2.98
N LEU A 249 13.37 13.49 3.04
CA LEU A 249 14.48 12.69 2.53
C LEU A 249 15.33 12.24 3.72
N SER A 250 15.69 10.99 3.76
CA SER A 250 16.69 10.47 4.70
C SER A 250 17.97 10.10 3.96
N VAL A 251 19.10 10.40 4.55
CA VAL A 251 20.41 10.05 3.98
C VAL A 251 20.92 8.79 4.66
N ARG A 252 21.19 7.75 3.88
CA ARG A 252 21.83 6.53 4.36
C ARG A 252 23.36 6.70 4.21
N GLN A 253 24.04 6.87 5.33
CA GLN A 253 25.51 7.01 5.34
C GLN A 253 26.15 5.63 5.27
N VAL A 254 26.76 5.31 4.13
CA VAL A 254 27.41 4.01 3.87
C VAL A 254 28.53 3.73 4.88
N GLY A 255 29.22 4.75 5.39
CA GLY A 255 30.33 4.61 6.37
C GLY A 255 29.88 4.24 7.79
N GLU A 256 28.59 4.38 8.14
CA GLU A 256 28.05 4.06 9.46
C GLU A 256 27.47 2.64 9.55
N GLN A 257 27.52 1.89 8.46
CA GLN A 257 26.99 0.55 8.38
C GLN A 257 28.08 -0.49 8.19
N VAL A 258 27.83 -1.70 8.67
CA VAL A 258 28.68 -2.86 8.37
C VAL A 258 28.44 -3.26 6.92
N ALA A 259 29.49 -3.22 6.11
CA ALA A 259 29.39 -3.62 4.70
C ALA A 259 29.15 -5.14 4.59
N ILE A 260 28.07 -5.51 3.93
CA ILE A 260 27.74 -6.91 3.62
C ILE A 260 27.62 -6.99 2.09
N ASP A 261 28.51 -7.72 1.44
CA ASP A 261 28.47 -7.90 -0.01
C ASP A 261 27.35 -8.89 -0.43
N THR A 262 27.07 -8.91 -1.71
CA THR A 262 26.04 -9.80 -2.29
C THR A 262 26.29 -11.28 -1.98
N ALA A 263 27.55 -11.74 -2.02
CA ALA A 263 27.90 -13.12 -1.73
C ALA A 263 27.65 -13.48 -0.26
N SER A 264 28.03 -12.59 0.66
CA SER A 264 27.75 -12.76 2.10
C SER A 264 26.27 -12.77 2.41
N GLN A 265 25.47 -11.89 1.79
CA GLN A 265 24.00 -11.90 1.97
C GLN A 265 23.39 -13.24 1.62
N HIS A 266 23.79 -13.84 0.48
CA HIS A 266 23.28 -15.13 0.04
C HIS A 266 23.81 -16.29 0.88
N ASN A 267 25.10 -16.30 1.21
CA ASN A 267 25.73 -17.41 1.90
C ASN A 267 25.38 -17.48 3.40
N LEU A 268 25.04 -16.33 4.00
CA LEU A 268 24.60 -16.27 5.41
C LEU A 268 23.09 -16.52 5.58
N ASP A 269 22.35 -16.71 4.50
CA ASP A 269 20.90 -16.88 4.55
C ASP A 269 20.22 -15.82 5.44
N LEU A 270 20.57 -14.55 5.27
CA LEU A 270 20.09 -13.47 6.16
C LEU A 270 18.58 -13.30 6.10
N VAL A 271 18.04 -13.12 4.91
CA VAL A 271 16.61 -12.83 4.66
C VAL A 271 15.96 -13.77 3.65
N ASN A 272 16.76 -14.41 2.80
CA ASN A 272 16.33 -15.37 1.80
C ASN A 272 17.16 -16.65 1.91
N SER A 273 16.52 -17.81 1.79
CA SER A 273 17.19 -19.12 1.76
C SER A 273 16.51 -20.03 0.73
N ARG A 274 17.27 -20.94 0.12
CA ARG A 274 16.72 -21.98 -0.77
C ARG A 274 15.77 -22.93 -0.02
N SER A 275 15.97 -23.08 1.29
CA SER A 275 15.16 -23.92 2.17
C SER A 275 13.92 -23.19 2.71
N GLY A 276 13.68 -21.94 2.30
CA GLY A 276 12.56 -21.11 2.71
C GLY A 276 12.82 -20.25 3.95
N ARG A 277 11.88 -19.38 4.27
CA ARG A 277 11.99 -18.36 5.32
C ARG A 277 12.38 -18.88 6.72
N PRO A 278 11.89 -20.01 7.22
CA PRO A 278 12.27 -20.52 8.54
C PRO A 278 13.78 -20.80 8.69
N HIS A 279 14.49 -20.97 7.57
CA HIS A 279 15.92 -21.25 7.54
C HIS A 279 16.76 -19.98 7.28
N THR A 280 16.24 -18.81 7.61
CA THR A 280 16.93 -17.53 7.52
C THR A 280 17.11 -16.89 8.89
N LEU A 281 18.09 -15.98 9.03
CA LEU A 281 18.24 -15.20 10.25
C LEU A 281 16.97 -14.39 10.56
N LEU A 282 16.39 -13.74 9.53
CA LEU A 282 15.12 -13.04 9.66
C LEU A 282 14.00 -13.97 10.16
N GLY A 283 13.90 -15.18 9.60
CA GLY A 283 12.84 -16.13 9.95
C GLY A 283 12.83 -16.54 11.42
N VAL A 284 14.01 -16.68 12.02
CA VAL A 284 14.17 -17.11 13.42
C VAL A 284 14.10 -15.92 14.42
N LEU A 285 14.39 -14.70 13.98
CA LEU A 285 14.31 -13.49 14.81
C LEU A 285 12.97 -12.78 14.74
N ASP A 286 12.22 -12.94 13.64
CA ASP A 286 10.98 -12.19 13.42
C ASP A 286 9.84 -12.66 14.30
N ARG A 287 9.68 -11.93 15.41
CA ARG A 287 8.54 -12.03 16.33
C ARG A 287 7.73 -10.74 16.39
N THR A 288 7.86 -9.89 15.37
CA THR A 288 7.11 -8.65 15.30
C THR A 288 5.60 -8.90 15.21
N ALA A 289 4.82 -8.05 15.86
CA ALA A 289 3.37 -8.10 15.86
C ALA A 289 2.77 -7.29 14.68
N THR A 290 3.51 -6.29 14.20
CA THR A 290 3.05 -5.35 13.17
C THR A 290 3.81 -5.54 11.85
N PRO A 291 3.17 -5.26 10.70
CA PRO A 291 3.87 -5.23 9.41
C PRO A 291 5.03 -4.23 9.37
N MET A 292 4.85 -3.05 9.98
CA MET A 292 5.87 -2.00 10.09
C MET A 292 7.12 -2.50 10.83
N GLY A 293 6.92 -3.17 11.98
CA GLY A 293 8.03 -3.80 12.73
C GLY A 293 8.76 -4.86 11.91
N ALA A 294 8.02 -5.68 11.14
CA ALA A 294 8.63 -6.71 10.28
C ALA A 294 9.49 -6.10 9.18
N ARG A 295 9.04 -5.02 8.53
CA ARG A 295 9.83 -4.28 7.53
C ARG A 295 11.08 -3.70 8.16
N LYS A 296 10.95 -3.06 9.32
CA LYS A 296 12.08 -2.46 10.05
C LYS A 296 13.10 -3.50 10.52
N LEU A 297 12.66 -4.65 11.03
CA LEU A 297 13.58 -5.75 11.40
C LEU A 297 14.36 -6.25 10.19
N ARG A 298 13.70 -6.41 9.05
CA ARG A 298 14.36 -6.80 7.80
C ARG A 298 15.41 -5.77 7.39
N ASP A 299 15.09 -4.48 7.44
CA ASP A 299 16.04 -3.41 7.15
C ASP A 299 17.23 -3.44 8.10
N TRP A 300 17.03 -3.61 9.41
CA TRP A 300 18.11 -3.68 10.40
C TRP A 300 19.04 -4.89 10.18
N ILE A 301 18.53 -6.01 9.71
CA ILE A 301 19.36 -7.19 9.38
C ILE A 301 20.20 -6.93 8.12
N LEU A 302 19.64 -6.25 7.13
CA LEU A 302 20.34 -5.96 5.87
C LEU A 302 21.29 -4.78 5.97
N HIS A 303 21.03 -3.85 6.89
CA HIS A 303 21.82 -2.64 7.12
C HIS A 303 22.24 -2.52 8.60
N PRO A 304 23.03 -3.47 9.11
CA PRO A 304 23.48 -3.42 10.50
C PRO A 304 24.41 -2.22 10.72
N ILE A 305 24.09 -1.44 11.74
CA ILE A 305 24.86 -0.24 12.10
C ILE A 305 26.13 -0.60 12.87
N SER A 306 27.16 0.27 12.79
CA SER A 306 28.40 0.16 13.56
C SER A 306 28.47 1.14 14.73
N ASP A 307 27.49 2.05 14.85
CA ASP A 307 27.45 3.04 15.94
C ASP A 307 27.17 2.38 17.29
N ARG A 308 28.22 2.31 18.14
CA ARG A 308 28.15 1.67 19.44
C ARG A 308 27.13 2.29 20.39
N PRO A 309 27.05 3.64 20.55
CA PRO A 309 26.04 4.26 21.40
C PRO A 309 24.60 3.82 21.08
N THR A 310 24.23 3.83 19.82
CA THR A 310 22.90 3.38 19.36
C THR A 310 22.66 1.90 19.62
N LEU A 311 23.69 1.04 19.35
CA LEU A 311 23.57 -0.41 19.62
C LEU A 311 23.38 -0.69 21.12
N GLU A 312 24.15 -0.01 21.97
CA GLU A 312 24.03 -0.15 23.41
C GLU A 312 22.66 0.36 23.93
N ALA A 313 22.13 1.46 23.39
CA ALA A 313 20.81 1.95 23.72
C ALA A 313 19.69 0.93 23.36
N ARG A 314 19.84 0.24 22.21
CA ARG A 314 18.94 -0.88 21.85
C ARG A 314 19.04 -2.05 22.83
N HIS A 315 20.28 -2.45 23.21
CA HIS A 315 20.52 -3.51 24.20
C HIS A 315 19.96 -3.15 25.58
N ASP A 316 20.10 -1.90 25.99
CA ASP A 316 19.60 -1.41 27.27
C ASP A 316 18.06 -1.51 27.32
N LEU A 317 17.36 -1.09 26.27
CA LEU A 317 15.91 -1.18 26.24
C LEU A 317 15.42 -2.64 26.18
N ILE A 318 16.11 -3.52 25.43
CA ILE A 318 15.85 -4.97 25.46
C ILE A 318 16.03 -5.51 26.89
N GLY A 319 17.10 -5.11 27.59
CA GLY A 319 17.36 -5.49 28.97
C GLY A 319 16.25 -5.04 29.94
N SER A 320 15.73 -3.83 29.78
CA SER A 320 14.60 -3.31 30.56
C SER A 320 13.34 -4.14 30.37
N PHE A 321 13.02 -4.53 29.12
CA PHE A 321 11.88 -5.43 28.86
C PHE A 321 12.07 -6.82 29.46
N LEU A 322 13.28 -7.37 29.43
CA LEU A 322 13.58 -8.67 30.03
C LEU A 322 13.43 -8.65 31.56
N SER A 323 13.79 -7.53 32.21
CA SER A 323 13.61 -7.35 33.66
C SER A 323 12.14 -7.16 34.05
N GLU A 324 11.34 -6.56 33.17
CA GLU A 324 9.93 -6.23 33.37
C GLU A 324 9.01 -7.02 32.43
N SER A 325 9.07 -8.35 32.49
CA SER A 325 8.34 -9.27 31.61
C SER A 325 6.83 -9.02 31.54
N PHE A 326 6.25 -8.46 32.60
CA PHE A 326 4.82 -8.11 32.64
C PHE A 326 4.50 -6.89 31.74
N LEU A 327 5.34 -5.86 31.77
CA LEU A 327 5.21 -4.70 30.87
C LEU A 327 5.48 -5.11 29.43
N MET A 328 6.49 -5.95 29.19
CA MET A 328 6.77 -6.54 27.87
C MET A 328 5.52 -7.23 27.30
N ALA A 329 4.87 -8.11 28.08
CA ALA A 329 3.66 -8.82 27.64
C ALA A 329 2.51 -7.87 27.33
N LYS A 330 2.30 -6.83 28.15
CA LYS A 330 1.27 -5.80 27.92
C LYS A 330 1.52 -5.02 26.63
N CYS A 331 2.75 -4.59 26.37
CA CYS A 331 3.10 -3.91 25.13
C CYS A 331 2.84 -4.81 23.91
N ARG A 332 3.24 -6.08 23.98
CA ARG A 332 2.99 -7.08 22.94
C ARG A 332 1.50 -7.28 22.66
N GLU A 333 0.66 -7.32 23.68
CA GLU A 333 -0.80 -7.43 23.53
C GLU A 333 -1.37 -6.22 22.79
N ARG A 334 -0.94 -4.99 23.13
CA ARG A 334 -1.40 -3.78 22.47
C ARG A 334 -0.93 -3.68 21.02
N LEU A 335 0.31 -4.07 20.73
CA LEU A 335 0.85 -4.05 19.38
C LEU A 335 0.11 -5.00 18.42
N LYS A 336 -0.51 -6.08 18.90
CA LYS A 336 -1.35 -6.96 18.05
C LYS A 336 -2.58 -6.26 17.49
N GLU A 337 -3.07 -5.23 18.16
CA GLU A 337 -4.20 -4.42 17.69
C GLU A 337 -3.77 -3.27 16.74
N VAL A 338 -2.47 -3.01 16.65
CA VAL A 338 -1.92 -1.99 15.74
C VAL A 338 -1.86 -2.56 14.33
N ARG A 339 -2.47 -1.85 13.40
CA ARG A 339 -2.45 -2.15 11.96
C ARG A 339 -1.33 -1.39 11.26
N ASP A 340 -1.22 -1.54 9.95
CA ASP A 340 -0.18 -0.88 9.15
C ASP A 340 -0.49 0.61 8.96
N ILE A 341 -0.06 1.43 9.92
CA ILE A 341 -0.28 2.90 9.92
C ILE A 341 0.41 3.52 8.69
N GLU A 342 1.62 3.11 8.36
CA GLU A 342 2.38 3.66 7.23
C GLU A 342 1.60 3.52 5.92
N ARG A 343 1.20 2.30 5.57
CA ARG A 343 0.48 2.03 4.32
C ARG A 343 -0.95 2.59 4.33
N CYS A 344 -1.64 2.58 5.47
CA CYS A 344 -2.95 3.22 5.57
C CYS A 344 -2.86 4.72 5.31
N THR A 345 -1.92 5.38 5.97
CA THR A 345 -1.68 6.83 5.84
C THR A 345 -1.24 7.18 4.40
N GLY A 346 -0.32 6.41 3.82
CA GLY A 346 0.11 6.57 2.44
C GLY A 346 -1.06 6.51 1.44
N ARG A 347 -1.91 5.48 1.50
CA ARG A 347 -3.09 5.35 0.62
C ARG A 347 -4.10 6.48 0.82
N LEU A 348 -4.39 6.85 2.06
CA LEU A 348 -5.30 7.96 2.35
C LEU A 348 -4.78 9.27 1.76
N ALA A 349 -3.49 9.56 1.89
CA ALA A 349 -2.87 10.76 1.32
C ALA A 349 -2.86 10.76 -0.22
N GLN A 350 -2.61 9.59 -0.84
CA GLN A 350 -2.62 9.42 -2.29
C GLN A 350 -4.04 9.45 -2.91
N GLY A 351 -5.09 9.35 -2.10
CA GLY A 351 -6.48 9.30 -2.57
C GLY A 351 -6.96 7.91 -2.99
N SER A 352 -6.14 6.88 -2.84
CA SER A 352 -6.49 5.46 -3.09
C SER A 352 -7.02 4.75 -1.84
N GLY A 353 -6.93 5.37 -0.66
CA GLY A 353 -7.43 4.83 0.60
C GLY A 353 -8.94 4.68 0.64
N ASN A 354 -9.40 3.80 1.52
CA ASN A 354 -10.80 3.41 1.66
C ASN A 354 -11.27 3.51 3.14
N PRO A 355 -12.58 3.36 3.44
CA PRO A 355 -13.09 3.49 4.81
C PRO A 355 -12.47 2.54 5.83
N ARG A 356 -12.02 1.34 5.42
CA ARG A 356 -11.32 0.40 6.32
C ARG A 356 -9.93 0.87 6.70
N ASP A 357 -9.29 1.71 5.88
CA ASP A 357 -8.02 2.34 6.23
C ASP A 357 -8.20 3.35 7.36
N LEU A 358 -9.30 4.13 7.34
CA LEU A 358 -9.66 5.04 8.42
C LEU A 358 -9.93 4.27 9.73
N GLN A 359 -10.66 3.15 9.66
CA GLN A 359 -10.93 2.29 10.80
C GLN A 359 -9.65 1.65 11.35
N SER A 360 -8.77 1.16 10.48
CA SER A 360 -7.48 0.58 10.86
C SER A 360 -6.61 1.60 11.57
N LEU A 361 -6.63 2.85 11.09
CA LEU A 361 -5.92 3.96 11.71
C LEU A 361 -6.50 4.30 13.08
N GLN A 362 -7.83 4.46 13.20
CA GLN A 362 -8.52 4.70 14.47
C GLN A 362 -8.17 3.63 15.52
N THR A 363 -8.30 2.33 15.16
CA THR A 363 -7.99 1.22 16.05
C THR A 363 -6.55 1.25 16.54
N SER A 364 -5.61 1.56 15.63
CA SER A 364 -4.18 1.62 15.94
C SER A 364 -3.82 2.80 16.85
N LEU A 365 -4.31 3.99 16.53
CA LEU A 365 -4.05 5.20 17.31
C LEU A 365 -4.64 5.12 18.71
N ALA A 366 -5.75 4.43 18.92
CA ALA A 366 -6.35 4.18 20.21
C ALA A 366 -5.45 3.36 21.16
N GLN A 367 -4.45 2.62 20.64
CA GLN A 367 -3.51 1.85 21.48
C GLN A 367 -2.36 2.69 22.03
N ILE A 368 -2.05 3.83 21.40
CA ILE A 368 -0.87 4.65 21.73
C ILE A 368 -0.82 5.08 23.20
N PRO A 369 -1.88 5.62 23.82
CA PRO A 369 -1.81 6.04 25.23
C PRO A 369 -1.41 4.90 26.16
N SER A 370 -1.92 3.67 25.90
CA SER A 370 -1.59 2.49 26.70
C SER A 370 -0.13 2.04 26.49
N LEU A 371 0.37 2.11 25.26
CA LEU A 371 1.77 1.80 24.95
C LEU A 371 2.72 2.81 25.58
N ARG A 372 2.42 4.11 25.51
CA ARG A 372 3.18 5.17 26.17
C ARG A 372 3.28 4.95 27.69
N ASN A 373 2.14 4.70 28.35
CA ASN A 373 2.09 4.44 29.79
C ASN A 373 2.92 3.20 30.19
N ASN A 374 2.89 2.13 29.39
CA ASN A 374 3.69 0.93 29.66
C ASN A 374 5.19 1.18 29.45
N LEU A 375 5.56 1.96 28.44
CA LEU A 375 6.96 2.31 28.16
C LEU A 375 7.53 3.26 29.21
N ASP A 376 6.75 4.27 29.64
CA ASP A 376 7.12 5.22 30.71
C ASP A 376 7.27 4.55 32.08
N ALA A 377 6.56 3.44 32.32
CA ALA A 377 6.65 2.65 33.55
C ALA A 377 7.91 1.76 33.62
N LEU A 378 8.71 1.66 32.54
CA LEU A 378 9.98 0.93 32.59
C LEU A 378 10.97 1.63 33.54
N PRO A 379 11.81 0.86 34.28
CA PRO A 379 12.82 1.45 35.15
C PRO A 379 13.76 2.35 34.37
N ALA A 380 14.04 3.53 34.91
CA ALA A 380 15.04 4.43 34.35
C ALA A 380 16.41 3.75 34.33
N GLN A 381 17.13 3.94 33.24
CA GLN A 381 18.47 3.39 33.08
C GLN A 381 19.50 4.38 33.62
N ASP A 382 20.40 3.90 34.47
CA ASP A 382 21.50 4.69 35.06
C ASP A 382 22.65 4.87 34.07
N ARG A 383 22.37 5.43 32.88
CA ARG A 383 23.38 5.64 31.84
C ARG A 383 23.39 7.09 31.35
N GLU A 384 24.60 7.64 31.14
CA GLU A 384 24.80 8.87 30.37
C GLU A 384 24.71 8.55 28.86
N GLY A 385 23.80 9.19 28.12
CA GLY A 385 23.64 9.02 26.67
C GLY A 385 22.19 9.00 26.20
N PRO A 386 21.98 8.69 24.93
CA PRO A 386 20.61 8.66 24.35
C PRO A 386 19.78 7.56 25.02
N HIS A 387 18.60 7.95 25.50
CA HIS A 387 17.61 7.04 26.08
C HIS A 387 16.58 6.69 25.01
N LEU A 388 16.76 5.55 24.36
CA LEU A 388 15.89 5.12 23.25
C LEU A 388 14.40 5.03 23.65
N ALA A 389 14.11 4.68 24.89
CA ALA A 389 12.74 4.71 25.39
C ALA A 389 12.11 6.12 25.33
N THR A 390 12.89 7.16 25.68
CA THR A 390 12.46 8.57 25.60
C THR A 390 12.26 8.99 24.13
N GLU A 391 13.18 8.64 23.25
CA GLU A 391 13.05 8.93 21.81
C GLU A 391 11.79 8.29 21.22
N ILE A 392 11.51 7.03 21.56
CA ILE A 392 10.28 6.35 21.15
C ILE A 392 9.04 7.07 21.75
N LEU A 393 9.08 7.45 23.03
CA LEU A 393 7.98 8.18 23.66
C LEU A 393 7.70 9.53 22.98
N ASP A 394 8.73 10.24 22.53
CA ASP A 394 8.59 11.50 21.82
C ASP A 394 7.98 11.31 20.41
N GLN A 395 8.25 10.18 19.76
CA GLN A 395 7.65 9.81 18.47
C GLN A 395 6.20 9.31 18.60
N LEU A 396 5.84 8.71 19.71
CA LEU A 396 4.48 8.18 19.94
C LEU A 396 3.47 9.29 20.27
N HIS A 397 3.15 10.14 19.30
CA HIS A 397 2.14 11.20 19.44
C HIS A 397 0.76 10.62 19.75
N GLU A 398 0.03 11.25 20.64
CA GLU A 398 -1.37 10.92 20.92
C GLU A 398 -2.29 11.75 20.02
N PHE A 399 -3.40 11.16 19.55
CA PHE A 399 -4.36 11.78 18.64
C PHE A 399 -5.80 11.65 19.20
N PRO A 400 -6.09 12.17 20.41
CA PRO A 400 -7.40 11.94 21.04
C PRO A 400 -8.55 12.47 20.19
N ASP A 401 -8.45 13.69 19.67
CA ASP A 401 -9.49 14.32 18.86
C ASP A 401 -9.75 13.57 17.56
N LEU A 402 -8.68 13.06 16.93
CA LEU A 402 -8.79 12.29 15.70
C LEU A 402 -9.41 10.91 15.94
N VAL A 403 -9.02 10.25 17.03
CA VAL A 403 -9.60 8.94 17.43
C VAL A 403 -11.09 9.11 17.75
N GLU A 404 -11.48 10.14 18.51
CA GLU A 404 -12.88 10.44 18.84
C GLU A 404 -13.69 10.76 17.57
N LEU A 405 -13.15 11.59 16.67
CA LEU A 405 -13.78 11.91 15.40
C LEU A 405 -14.06 10.65 14.57
N LEU A 406 -13.05 9.79 14.38
CA LEU A 406 -13.20 8.57 13.58
C LEU A 406 -14.14 7.56 14.27
N ASP A 407 -14.09 7.42 15.59
CA ASP A 407 -14.97 6.52 16.34
C ASP A 407 -16.44 6.96 16.28
N SER A 408 -16.69 8.26 16.37
CA SER A 408 -18.05 8.81 16.24
C SER A 408 -18.59 8.74 14.81
N ALA A 409 -17.71 8.86 13.81
CA ALA A 409 -18.11 8.93 12.41
C ALA A 409 -18.33 7.56 11.76
N LEU A 410 -17.48 6.57 12.04
CA LEU A 410 -17.45 5.31 11.31
C LEU A 410 -18.29 4.21 11.96
N VAL A 411 -18.91 3.38 11.14
CA VAL A 411 -19.51 2.11 11.60
C VAL A 411 -18.42 1.10 11.99
N GLU A 412 -18.77 0.05 12.75
CA GLU A 412 -17.81 -0.98 13.19
C GLU A 412 -17.17 -1.75 12.02
N GLU A 413 -17.92 -2.04 10.96
CA GLU A 413 -17.45 -2.74 9.76
C GLU A 413 -17.78 -1.92 8.50
N PRO A 414 -16.97 -0.91 8.15
CA PRO A 414 -17.24 -0.09 7.00
C PRO A 414 -17.03 -0.88 5.68
N PRO A 415 -17.79 -0.53 4.63
CA PRO A 415 -17.61 -1.12 3.30
C PRO A 415 -16.22 -0.81 2.74
N VAL A 416 -15.77 -1.60 1.75
CA VAL A 416 -14.50 -1.33 1.06
C VAL A 416 -14.62 -0.10 0.17
N SER A 417 -15.74 0.02 -0.57
CA SER A 417 -15.94 1.15 -1.47
C SER A 417 -16.63 2.31 -0.75
N PRO A 418 -16.03 3.51 -0.73
CA PRO A 418 -16.65 4.68 -0.08
C PRO A 418 -17.91 5.18 -0.80
N ARG A 419 -18.20 4.68 -2.02
CA ARG A 419 -19.37 5.05 -2.81
C ARG A 419 -20.57 4.10 -2.65
N GLU A 420 -20.40 3.00 -1.94
CA GLU A 420 -21.49 2.06 -1.69
C GLU A 420 -22.49 2.59 -0.66
N GLY A 421 -22.06 3.53 0.19
CA GLY A 421 -22.82 4.01 1.35
C GLY A 421 -22.75 3.03 2.52
N GLY A 422 -23.27 3.46 3.68
CA GLY A 422 -23.25 2.65 4.91
C GLY A 422 -21.93 2.68 5.66
N LEU A 423 -21.10 3.71 5.43
CA LEU A 423 -19.82 3.88 6.11
C LEU A 423 -19.91 4.80 7.34
N ILE A 424 -20.84 5.74 7.34
CA ILE A 424 -21.03 6.71 8.43
C ILE A 424 -22.07 6.19 9.43
N ARG A 425 -21.78 6.33 10.72
CA ARG A 425 -22.66 5.94 11.84
C ARG A 425 -23.89 6.82 11.90
N ASP A 426 -25.03 6.23 12.30
CA ASP A 426 -26.25 6.99 12.58
C ASP A 426 -26.03 7.94 13.76
N GLY A 427 -26.55 9.17 13.65
CA GLY A 427 -26.37 10.22 14.65
C GLY A 427 -25.14 11.10 14.44
N PHE A 428 -24.25 10.78 13.48
CA PHE A 428 -23.09 11.62 13.16
C PHE A 428 -23.47 12.86 12.36
N SER A 429 -24.37 12.74 11.38
CA SER A 429 -24.83 13.85 10.54
C SER A 429 -26.35 13.87 10.51
N ALA A 430 -26.97 14.94 11.01
CA ALA A 430 -28.43 15.11 11.03
C ALA A 430 -29.01 15.08 9.60
N GLU A 431 -28.33 15.67 8.62
CA GLU A 431 -28.76 15.67 7.22
C GLU A 431 -28.75 14.25 6.63
N LEU A 432 -27.72 13.45 6.95
CA LEU A 432 -27.62 12.06 6.52
C LEU A 432 -28.74 11.21 7.13
N ASP A 433 -29.01 11.42 8.42
CA ASP A 433 -30.08 10.70 9.13
C ASP A 433 -31.46 11.02 8.55
N GLU A 434 -31.71 12.28 8.19
CA GLU A 434 -32.94 12.68 7.49
C GLU A 434 -33.09 11.99 6.12
N LEU A 435 -32.01 11.92 5.33
CA LEU A 435 -32.01 11.25 4.04
C LEU A 435 -32.22 9.72 4.17
N ARG A 436 -31.61 9.10 5.16
CA ARG A 436 -31.80 7.67 5.47
C ARG A 436 -33.22 7.38 5.93
N SER A 437 -33.80 8.21 6.80
CA SER A 437 -35.20 8.09 7.23
C SER A 437 -36.14 8.22 6.04
N ALA A 438 -35.94 9.22 5.18
CA ALA A 438 -36.78 9.40 3.99
C ALA A 438 -36.69 8.20 3.02
N SER A 439 -35.49 7.59 2.89
CA SER A 439 -35.32 6.36 2.10
C SER A 439 -36.00 5.15 2.76
N SER A 440 -35.89 5.00 4.08
CA SER A 440 -36.49 3.91 4.86
C SER A 440 -38.05 4.01 4.84
N ASP A 441 -38.57 5.18 5.15
CA ASP A 441 -40.03 5.45 5.13
C ASP A 441 -40.62 5.17 3.75
N GLY A 442 -39.91 5.53 2.70
CA GLY A 442 -40.32 5.24 1.33
C GLY A 442 -40.31 3.74 1.00
N LYS A 443 -39.35 2.96 1.49
CA LYS A 443 -39.33 1.49 1.34
C LYS A 443 -40.50 0.85 2.10
N GLU A 444 -40.81 1.33 3.29
CA GLU A 444 -41.98 0.88 4.06
C GLU A 444 -43.27 1.22 3.34
N TRP A 445 -43.37 2.41 2.76
CA TRP A 445 -44.53 2.81 1.95
C TRP A 445 -44.72 1.90 0.71
N ILE A 446 -43.64 1.50 0.04
CA ILE A 446 -43.67 0.53 -1.07
C ILE A 446 -44.19 -0.82 -0.59
N ALA A 447 -43.82 -1.28 0.59
CA ALA A 447 -44.33 -2.52 1.19
C ALA A 447 -45.83 -2.42 1.51
N GLN A 448 -46.27 -1.29 2.07
CA GLN A 448 -47.70 -1.01 2.31
C GLN A 448 -48.49 -0.89 1.01
N MET A 449 -47.92 -0.27 -0.01
CA MET A 449 -48.49 -0.21 -1.35
C MET A 449 -48.66 -1.60 -1.96
N GLN A 450 -47.69 -2.48 -1.82
CA GLN A 450 -47.82 -3.86 -2.28
C GLN A 450 -49.00 -4.57 -1.62
N GLN A 451 -49.19 -4.36 -0.32
CA GLN A 451 -50.33 -4.94 0.40
C GLN A 451 -51.66 -4.37 -0.08
N LYS A 452 -51.75 -3.03 -0.22
CA LYS A 452 -52.95 -2.36 -0.75
C LYS A 452 -53.32 -2.81 -2.18
N GLU A 453 -52.30 -2.97 -3.04
CA GLU A 453 -52.52 -3.43 -4.41
C GLU A 453 -52.92 -4.90 -4.47
N ARG A 454 -52.47 -5.77 -3.57
CA ARG A 454 -52.97 -7.14 -3.43
C ARG A 454 -54.45 -7.18 -3.04
N GLU A 455 -54.85 -6.37 -2.06
CA GLU A 455 -56.24 -6.25 -1.61
C GLU A 455 -57.13 -5.67 -2.71
N ARG A 456 -56.68 -4.62 -3.40
CA ARG A 456 -57.42 -3.95 -4.49
C ARG A 456 -57.64 -4.88 -5.69
N THR A 457 -56.63 -5.64 -6.08
CA THR A 457 -56.66 -6.47 -7.29
C THR A 457 -57.12 -7.91 -7.04
N GLY A 458 -57.10 -8.36 -5.78
CA GLY A 458 -57.34 -9.77 -5.43
C GLY A 458 -56.27 -10.72 -6.00
N ILE A 459 -55.02 -10.22 -6.16
CA ILE A 459 -53.89 -10.99 -6.68
C ILE A 459 -52.88 -11.20 -5.54
N ASP A 460 -53.00 -12.28 -4.80
CA ASP A 460 -52.14 -12.60 -3.66
C ASP A 460 -50.67 -12.78 -4.07
N SER A 461 -50.41 -13.19 -5.31
CA SER A 461 -49.04 -13.40 -5.84
C SER A 461 -48.37 -12.13 -6.35
N LEU A 462 -49.06 -10.96 -6.31
CA LEU A 462 -48.52 -9.67 -6.72
C LEU A 462 -47.28 -9.32 -5.84
N LYS A 463 -46.19 -8.92 -6.47
CA LYS A 463 -44.97 -8.45 -5.79
C LYS A 463 -44.49 -7.16 -6.40
N ILE A 464 -44.09 -6.21 -5.57
CA ILE A 464 -43.32 -5.05 -6.00
C ILE A 464 -41.85 -5.41 -5.84
N LYS A 465 -41.08 -5.31 -6.92
CA LYS A 465 -39.67 -5.63 -6.98
C LYS A 465 -38.89 -4.48 -7.57
N PHE A 466 -37.59 -4.43 -7.29
CA PHE A 466 -36.65 -3.47 -7.85
C PHE A 466 -35.74 -4.13 -8.88
N ASN A 467 -35.38 -3.39 -9.91
CA ASN A 467 -34.38 -3.75 -10.91
C ASN A 467 -33.62 -2.49 -11.35
N ASN A 468 -32.31 -2.54 -11.42
CA ASN A 468 -31.45 -1.40 -11.76
C ASN A 468 -31.75 -0.74 -13.11
N VAL A 469 -32.36 -1.50 -14.08
CA VAL A 469 -32.68 -0.98 -15.42
C VAL A 469 -34.04 -0.28 -15.45
N PHE A 470 -35.03 -0.79 -14.69
CA PHE A 470 -36.45 -0.36 -14.77
C PHE A 470 -36.96 0.32 -13.49
N GLY A 471 -36.16 0.29 -12.41
CA GLY A 471 -36.58 0.76 -11.10
C GLY A 471 -37.58 -0.20 -10.41
N TYR A 472 -38.46 0.35 -9.60
CA TYR A 472 -39.55 -0.44 -8.97
C TYR A 472 -40.63 -0.78 -9.97
N PHE A 473 -41.12 -2.03 -9.94
CA PHE A 473 -42.18 -2.53 -10.79
C PHE A 473 -43.06 -3.53 -10.05
N ILE A 474 -44.33 -3.61 -10.48
CA ILE A 474 -45.29 -4.59 -10.01
C ILE A 474 -45.17 -5.82 -10.92
N GLU A 475 -44.86 -6.96 -10.34
CA GLU A 475 -44.79 -8.24 -11.07
C GLU A 475 -46.07 -9.04 -10.84
N VAL A 476 -46.77 -9.37 -11.94
CA VAL A 476 -47.98 -10.18 -11.94
C VAL A 476 -47.75 -11.43 -12.78
N THR A 477 -48.06 -12.60 -12.22
CA THR A 477 -47.94 -13.88 -12.91
C THR A 477 -48.98 -14.01 -14.03
N LYS A 478 -48.65 -14.74 -15.11
CA LYS A 478 -49.52 -14.90 -16.29
C LYS A 478 -50.93 -15.41 -15.95
N ALA A 479 -51.06 -16.22 -14.91
CA ALA A 479 -52.35 -16.75 -14.45
C ALA A 479 -53.32 -15.67 -13.94
N ASN A 480 -52.82 -14.50 -13.57
CA ASN A 480 -53.62 -13.40 -12.99
C ASN A 480 -53.73 -12.16 -13.88
N LEU A 481 -53.34 -12.23 -15.15
CA LEU A 481 -53.35 -11.08 -16.06
C LEU A 481 -54.78 -10.52 -16.31
N SER A 482 -55.79 -11.34 -16.22
CA SER A 482 -57.19 -10.91 -16.35
C SER A 482 -57.69 -10.03 -15.20
N LYS A 483 -56.96 -10.01 -14.08
CA LYS A 483 -57.28 -9.19 -12.89
C LYS A 483 -56.48 -7.90 -12.83
N VAL A 484 -55.58 -7.65 -13.82
CA VAL A 484 -54.75 -6.45 -13.85
C VAL A 484 -55.62 -5.22 -14.16
N PRO A 485 -55.59 -4.17 -13.31
CA PRO A 485 -56.34 -2.94 -13.54
C PRO A 485 -55.86 -2.16 -14.77
N GLU A 486 -56.76 -1.34 -15.36
CA GLU A 486 -56.46 -0.52 -16.54
C GLU A 486 -55.42 0.58 -16.27
N ASP A 487 -55.25 1.01 -15.03
CA ASP A 487 -54.25 2.01 -14.62
C ASP A 487 -52.83 1.47 -14.56
N TYR A 488 -52.63 0.16 -14.73
CA TYR A 488 -51.28 -0.44 -14.78
C TYR A 488 -50.68 -0.30 -16.18
N GLN A 489 -49.56 0.41 -16.28
CA GLN A 489 -48.82 0.55 -17.52
C GLN A 489 -47.80 -0.60 -17.66
N ARG A 490 -48.00 -1.45 -18.67
CA ARG A 490 -47.08 -2.56 -18.95
C ARG A 490 -45.73 -2.07 -19.43
N LYS A 491 -44.64 -2.53 -18.80
CA LYS A 491 -43.24 -2.23 -19.15
C LYS A 491 -42.53 -3.39 -19.81
N GLN A 492 -42.77 -4.61 -19.35
CA GLN A 492 -42.04 -5.77 -19.86
C GLN A 492 -42.89 -7.05 -19.73
N THR A 493 -42.83 -7.90 -20.76
CA THR A 493 -43.37 -9.24 -20.75
C THR A 493 -42.24 -10.27 -20.54
N MET A 494 -42.40 -11.13 -19.56
CA MET A 494 -41.48 -12.22 -19.23
C MET A 494 -42.11 -13.59 -19.57
N ALA A 495 -41.28 -14.66 -19.48
CA ALA A 495 -41.75 -16.01 -19.75
C ALA A 495 -42.98 -16.41 -18.87
N ASN A 496 -42.95 -16.06 -17.57
CA ASN A 496 -43.97 -16.49 -16.59
C ASN A 496 -44.74 -15.35 -15.90
N ALA A 497 -44.44 -14.08 -16.20
CA ALA A 497 -45.02 -12.91 -15.56
C ALA A 497 -45.00 -11.68 -16.50
N GLU A 498 -45.74 -10.66 -16.15
CA GLU A 498 -45.64 -9.33 -16.75
C GLU A 498 -45.28 -8.29 -15.66
N ARG A 499 -44.57 -7.25 -16.09
CA ARG A 499 -44.11 -6.17 -15.23
C ARG A 499 -44.82 -4.88 -15.57
N TYR A 500 -45.35 -4.23 -14.54
CA TYR A 500 -46.14 -3.03 -14.64
C TYR A 500 -45.63 -1.91 -13.76
N ILE A 501 -45.97 -0.68 -14.10
CA ILE A 501 -45.74 0.51 -13.28
C ILE A 501 -47.03 1.27 -13.10
N THR A 502 -47.14 2.02 -11.99
CA THR A 502 -48.20 2.98 -11.73
C THR A 502 -47.64 4.37 -11.46
N PRO A 503 -48.38 5.46 -11.71
CA PRO A 503 -47.91 6.81 -11.40
C PRO A 503 -47.49 6.96 -9.92
N GLY A 504 -48.28 6.41 -8.97
CA GLY A 504 -47.98 6.47 -7.55
C GLY A 504 -46.69 5.72 -7.20
N LEU A 505 -46.42 4.55 -7.82
CA LEU A 505 -45.14 3.83 -7.61
C LEU A 505 -43.94 4.63 -8.13
N LYS A 506 -44.10 5.30 -9.27
CA LYS A 506 -43.03 6.14 -9.85
C LYS A 506 -42.76 7.40 -9.04
N GLU A 507 -43.74 8.01 -8.42
CA GLU A 507 -43.54 9.17 -7.55
C GLU A 507 -42.70 8.80 -6.31
N VAL A 508 -43.09 7.69 -5.64
CA VAL A 508 -42.34 7.24 -4.45
C VAL A 508 -40.94 6.71 -4.82
N GLU A 509 -40.84 5.99 -5.94
CA GLU A 509 -39.56 5.57 -6.48
C GLU A 509 -38.58 6.77 -6.62
N GLY A 510 -39.05 7.87 -7.21
CA GLY A 510 -38.23 9.07 -7.38
C GLY A 510 -37.76 9.67 -6.04
N LYS A 511 -38.63 9.64 -5.02
CA LYS A 511 -38.27 10.11 -3.66
C LYS A 511 -37.28 9.17 -2.98
N VAL A 512 -37.50 7.87 -3.02
CA VAL A 512 -36.66 6.84 -2.38
C VAL A 512 -35.27 6.78 -3.02
N LEU A 513 -35.20 6.64 -4.34
CA LEU A 513 -33.94 6.56 -5.06
C LEU A 513 -33.14 7.86 -4.96
N GLY A 514 -33.84 9.01 -5.08
CA GLY A 514 -33.19 10.30 -4.92
C GLY A 514 -32.69 10.58 -3.49
N ALA A 515 -33.32 10.04 -2.46
CA ALA A 515 -32.82 10.12 -1.09
C ALA A 515 -31.63 9.18 -0.88
N ASP A 516 -31.68 7.94 -1.38
CA ASP A 516 -30.59 6.95 -1.28
C ASP A 516 -29.33 7.41 -2.02
N GLU A 517 -29.46 7.95 -3.24
CA GLU A 517 -28.32 8.50 -4.01
C GLU A 517 -27.70 9.71 -3.30
N ARG A 518 -28.53 10.62 -2.78
CA ARG A 518 -28.03 11.77 -2.01
C ARG A 518 -27.35 11.35 -0.71
N ALA A 519 -27.91 10.37 0.00
CA ALA A 519 -27.28 9.83 1.20
C ALA A 519 -25.89 9.24 0.90
N LYS A 520 -25.74 8.44 -0.17
CA LYS A 520 -24.46 7.90 -0.60
C LYS A 520 -23.47 8.97 -1.02
N HIS A 521 -23.95 10.02 -1.68
CA HIS A 521 -23.10 11.16 -2.07
C HIS A 521 -22.60 11.90 -0.83
N LEU A 522 -23.48 12.19 0.12
CA LEU A 522 -23.12 12.86 1.37
C LEU A 522 -22.15 12.01 2.21
N GLU A 523 -22.36 10.69 2.28
CA GLU A 523 -21.41 9.79 2.94
C GLU A 523 -20.03 9.81 2.27
N TYR A 524 -19.98 9.90 0.95
CA TYR A 524 -18.72 10.03 0.22
C TYR A 524 -18.04 11.39 0.49
N GLU A 525 -18.79 12.48 0.60
CA GLU A 525 -18.25 13.80 0.98
C GLU A 525 -17.69 13.78 2.41
N GLU A 526 -18.40 13.15 3.35
CA GLU A 526 -17.90 12.95 4.71
C GLU A 526 -16.61 12.11 4.74
N PHE A 527 -16.54 11.04 3.95
CA PHE A 527 -15.30 10.27 3.79
C PHE A 527 -14.14 11.15 3.30
N LEU A 528 -14.38 12.02 2.30
CA LEU A 528 -13.34 12.93 1.81
C LEU A 528 -12.91 13.95 2.88
N ARG A 529 -13.84 14.42 3.69
CA ARG A 529 -13.56 15.33 4.82
C ARG A 529 -12.70 14.63 5.88
N LEU A 530 -13.08 13.42 6.30
CA LEU A 530 -12.30 12.61 7.26
C LEU A 530 -10.90 12.30 6.73
N ARG A 531 -10.78 11.96 5.45
CA ARG A 531 -9.48 11.77 4.79
C ARG A 531 -8.65 13.05 4.79
N GLY A 532 -9.26 14.19 4.52
CA GLY A 532 -8.61 15.51 4.59
C GLY A 532 -8.02 15.79 5.97
N GLU A 533 -8.74 15.45 7.04
CA GLU A 533 -8.26 15.60 8.41
C GLU A 533 -7.02 14.76 8.69
N ILE A 534 -7.00 13.49 8.25
CA ILE A 534 -5.81 12.63 8.37
C ILE A 534 -4.59 13.28 7.71
N THR A 535 -4.76 13.90 6.53
CA THR A 535 -3.63 14.49 5.79
C THR A 535 -2.98 15.68 6.51
N THR A 536 -3.68 16.31 7.45
CA THR A 536 -3.11 17.39 8.28
C THR A 536 -2.12 16.88 9.33
N HIS A 537 -2.19 15.60 9.67
CA HIS A 537 -1.37 14.95 10.69
C HIS A 537 -0.28 14.03 10.14
N LEU A 538 0.00 14.06 8.83
CA LEU A 538 0.89 13.10 8.15
C LEU A 538 2.26 12.95 8.81
N ASP A 539 2.93 14.05 9.13
CA ASP A 539 4.29 14.04 9.71
C ASP A 539 4.31 13.33 11.07
N ASN A 540 3.35 13.66 11.94
CA ASN A 540 3.24 13.05 13.27
C ASN A 540 2.81 11.57 13.18
N LEU A 541 1.97 11.21 12.21
CA LEU A 541 1.56 9.83 11.97
C LEU A 541 2.73 8.98 11.46
N GLN A 542 3.58 9.51 10.60
CA GLN A 542 4.79 8.83 10.12
C GLN A 542 5.81 8.63 11.26
N GLN A 543 6.04 9.67 12.08
CA GLN A 543 6.90 9.55 13.27
C GLN A 543 6.36 8.49 14.25
N CYS A 544 5.06 8.49 14.49
CA CYS A 544 4.41 7.51 15.35
C CYS A 544 4.56 6.09 14.81
N ALA A 545 4.40 5.89 13.51
CA ALA A 545 4.59 4.60 12.86
C ALA A 545 6.02 4.09 12.99
N ASP A 546 7.02 4.97 12.83
CA ASP A 546 8.44 4.65 13.01
C ASP A 546 8.76 4.27 14.46
N GLY A 547 8.23 5.02 15.44
CA GLY A 547 8.36 4.70 16.86
C GLY A 547 7.73 3.36 17.22
N LEU A 548 6.53 3.07 16.71
CA LEU A 548 5.85 1.78 16.91
C LEU A 548 6.61 0.64 16.28
N ALA A 549 7.14 0.82 15.07
CA ALA A 549 7.97 -0.18 14.38
C ALA A 549 9.24 -0.49 15.18
N THR A 550 9.92 0.55 15.68
CA THR A 550 11.12 0.40 16.53
C THR A 550 10.81 -0.34 17.81
N LEU A 551 9.73 0.03 18.50
CA LEU A 551 9.28 -0.63 19.72
C LEU A 551 8.95 -2.11 19.47
N ASP A 552 8.27 -2.43 18.38
CA ASP A 552 7.87 -3.80 18.03
C ASP A 552 9.08 -4.69 17.72
N VAL A 553 10.09 -4.16 17.01
CA VAL A 553 11.35 -4.89 16.77
C VAL A 553 12.06 -5.21 18.08
N LEU A 554 12.22 -4.22 18.97
CA LEU A 554 12.94 -4.41 20.24
C LEU A 554 12.21 -5.37 21.17
N LEU A 555 10.89 -5.31 21.22
CA LEU A 555 10.07 -6.28 21.96
C LEU A 555 10.18 -7.69 21.36
N GLY A 556 10.19 -7.82 20.02
CA GLY A 556 10.39 -9.10 19.34
C GLY A 556 11.77 -9.71 19.62
N LEU A 557 12.82 -8.88 19.65
CA LEU A 557 14.18 -9.30 20.01
C LEU A 557 14.30 -9.67 21.50
N ALA A 558 13.61 -8.93 22.40
CA ALA A 558 13.55 -9.28 23.83
C ALA A 558 12.84 -10.62 24.03
N GLU A 559 11.73 -10.88 23.37
CA GLU A 559 11.04 -12.17 23.42
C GLU A 559 11.92 -13.31 22.88
N THR A 560 12.62 -13.08 21.77
CA THR A 560 13.56 -14.07 21.21
C THR A 560 14.71 -14.36 22.18
N ALA A 561 15.28 -13.33 22.80
CA ALA A 561 16.34 -13.46 23.79
C ALA A 561 15.86 -14.25 25.03
N GLN A 562 14.64 -14.02 25.49
CA GLN A 562 14.05 -14.75 26.62
C GLN A 562 13.82 -16.24 26.27
N LEU A 563 13.27 -16.53 25.09
CA LEU A 563 12.93 -17.89 24.69
C LEU A 563 14.15 -18.76 24.42
N TYR A 564 15.17 -18.19 23.79
CA TYR A 564 16.38 -18.92 23.39
C TYR A 564 17.58 -18.63 24.26
N GLN A 565 17.38 -17.91 25.39
CA GLN A 565 18.43 -17.58 26.34
C GLN A 565 19.65 -16.92 25.68
N HIS A 566 19.39 -15.91 24.84
CA HIS A 566 20.44 -15.11 24.24
C HIS A 566 21.06 -14.19 25.30
N THR A 567 22.35 -13.97 25.21
CA THR A 567 23.09 -13.08 26.12
C THR A 567 23.43 -11.76 25.43
N ARG A 568 23.51 -10.68 26.22
CA ARG A 568 23.94 -9.38 25.71
C ARG A 568 25.43 -9.43 25.34
N PRO A 569 25.82 -9.08 24.09
CA PRO A 569 27.22 -8.97 23.74
C PRO A 569 27.85 -7.73 24.39
N VAL A 570 29.14 -7.80 24.68
CA VAL A 570 29.94 -6.66 25.09
C VAL A 570 30.55 -6.02 23.84
N LEU A 571 30.28 -4.74 23.63
CA LEU A 571 30.80 -3.97 22.51
C LEU A 571 31.94 -3.06 23.01
N ASP A 572 33.10 -3.15 22.40
CA ASP A 572 34.25 -2.31 22.69
C ASP A 572 34.90 -1.75 21.41
N ASP A 573 35.98 -1.00 21.54
CA ASP A 573 36.69 -0.41 20.42
C ASP A 573 37.87 -1.28 19.95
N SER A 574 37.98 -2.52 20.47
CA SER A 574 39.00 -3.48 20.05
C SER A 574 38.70 -4.03 18.64
N ARG A 575 39.68 -4.74 18.09
CA ARG A 575 39.53 -5.52 16.85
C ARG A 575 39.47 -7.02 17.12
N ASP A 576 39.21 -7.38 18.37
CA ASP A 576 39.15 -8.76 18.78
C ASP A 576 37.70 -9.26 18.78
N LEU A 577 37.50 -10.51 18.37
CA LEU A 577 36.24 -11.21 18.42
C LEU A 577 36.39 -12.43 19.31
N GLU A 578 35.64 -12.46 20.41
CA GLU A 578 35.58 -13.59 21.33
C GLU A 578 34.14 -14.09 21.49
N ILE A 579 33.90 -15.33 21.15
CA ILE A 579 32.60 -15.99 21.31
C ILE A 579 32.84 -17.24 22.16
N ILE A 580 32.24 -17.29 23.35
CA ILE A 580 32.28 -18.43 24.28
C ILE A 580 30.95 -19.20 24.18
N ASN A 581 31.01 -20.50 23.94
CA ASN A 581 29.85 -21.34 23.75
C ASN A 581 28.92 -20.81 22.66
N GLY A 582 29.48 -20.41 21.52
CA GLY A 582 28.75 -19.85 20.39
C GLY A 582 27.71 -20.82 19.84
N ARG A 583 26.48 -20.34 19.65
CA ARG A 583 25.36 -21.09 19.08
C ARG A 583 24.92 -20.47 17.77
N HIS A 584 24.46 -21.29 16.84
CA HIS A 584 23.95 -20.79 15.56
C HIS A 584 22.43 -20.63 15.66
N PRO A 585 21.88 -19.41 15.63
CA PRO A 585 20.48 -19.14 15.93
C PRO A 585 19.50 -19.87 14.98
N VAL A 586 19.88 -20.03 13.71
CA VAL A 586 19.03 -20.74 12.73
C VAL A 586 19.08 -22.25 12.94
N LEU A 587 20.28 -22.83 13.05
CA LEU A 587 20.44 -24.27 13.24
C LEU A 587 19.84 -24.74 14.56
N GLU A 588 20.04 -24.00 15.64
CA GLU A 588 19.47 -24.32 16.95
C GLU A 588 17.94 -24.40 16.93
N GLN A 589 17.27 -23.58 16.13
CA GLN A 589 15.82 -23.54 16.04
C GLN A 589 15.24 -24.50 14.97
N THR A 590 16.05 -24.92 14.00
CA THR A 590 15.59 -25.74 12.87
C THR A 590 15.99 -27.21 12.96
N MET A 591 16.99 -27.57 13.77
CA MET A 591 17.39 -28.96 14.02
C MET A 591 16.37 -29.66 14.90
N VAL A 592 15.78 -30.75 14.41
CA VAL A 592 14.68 -31.48 15.08
C VAL A 592 15.20 -32.69 15.86
N GLU A 593 16.22 -33.36 15.34
CA GLU A 593 16.69 -34.67 15.86
C GLU A 593 17.94 -34.58 16.73
N GLU A 594 18.76 -33.52 16.54
CA GLU A 594 20.03 -33.35 17.24
C GLU A 594 20.09 -32.00 17.91
N LYS A 595 20.76 -31.91 19.08
CA LYS A 595 21.04 -30.65 19.73
C LYS A 595 22.26 -29.98 19.09
N PHE A 596 22.18 -28.69 18.84
CA PHE A 596 23.33 -27.92 18.41
C PHE A 596 24.44 -27.96 19.48
N VAL A 597 25.66 -28.29 19.08
CA VAL A 597 26.80 -28.30 19.99
C VAL A 597 27.50 -26.94 19.93
N PRO A 598 27.53 -26.18 21.05
CA PRO A 598 28.18 -24.87 21.09
C PRO A 598 29.70 -24.97 20.83
N ASN A 599 30.27 -23.95 20.21
CA ASN A 599 31.70 -23.86 19.92
C ASN A 599 32.26 -22.49 20.30
N ASP A 600 33.51 -22.47 20.78
CA ASP A 600 34.24 -21.23 21.02
C ASP A 600 34.89 -20.73 19.73
N SER A 601 34.93 -19.43 19.55
CA SER A 601 35.61 -18.79 18.43
C SER A 601 36.37 -17.56 18.92
N GLN A 602 37.64 -17.48 18.60
CA GLN A 602 38.52 -16.35 19.00
C GLN A 602 39.34 -15.87 17.81
N LEU A 603 39.21 -14.59 17.50
CA LEU A 603 40.03 -13.88 16.52
C LEU A 603 40.67 -12.68 17.20
N HIS A 604 42.00 -12.60 17.17
CA HIS A 604 42.75 -11.52 17.78
C HIS A 604 43.57 -10.78 16.73
N HIS A 605 43.57 -9.47 16.79
CA HIS A 605 44.27 -8.63 15.81
C HIS A 605 45.77 -8.96 15.69
N ASP A 606 46.45 -9.29 16.79
CA ASP A 606 47.90 -9.50 16.82
C ASP A 606 48.31 -10.94 16.55
N ASN A 607 47.54 -11.93 16.99
CA ASN A 607 47.99 -13.32 17.07
C ASN A 607 47.25 -14.31 16.19
N SER A 608 45.96 -14.09 15.92
CA SER A 608 45.05 -15.09 15.29
C SER A 608 44.03 -14.42 14.41
N ARG A 609 44.47 -13.90 13.25
CA ARG A 609 43.58 -13.16 12.32
C ARG A 609 42.82 -14.07 11.35
N LEU A 610 43.24 -15.32 11.23
CA LEU A 610 42.67 -16.27 10.27
C LEU A 610 42.50 -17.63 10.91
N ILE A 611 41.36 -18.21 10.79
CA ILE A 611 41.08 -19.58 11.18
C ILE A 611 40.79 -20.39 9.92
N ILE A 612 41.54 -21.51 9.74
CA ILE A 612 41.26 -22.46 8.68
C ILE A 612 40.44 -23.60 9.27
N ILE A 613 39.21 -23.73 8.80
CA ILE A 613 38.28 -24.78 9.23
C ILE A 613 38.38 -25.94 8.24
N THR A 614 38.71 -27.13 8.73
CA THR A 614 38.75 -28.35 7.94
C THR A 614 37.85 -29.40 8.59
N GLY A 615 37.22 -30.22 7.81
CA GLY A 615 36.38 -31.30 8.33
C GLY A 615 35.75 -32.15 7.22
N PRO A 616 35.26 -33.31 7.56
CA PRO A 616 34.42 -34.07 6.63
C PRO A 616 33.12 -33.27 6.41
N ASN A 617 32.74 -33.09 5.20
CA ASN A 617 31.49 -32.40 4.83
C ASN A 617 30.36 -33.42 4.77
#